data_b9ce37ec6bace993f4943685651c2656
#
_entry.id   b9ce37ec6bace993f4943685651c2656
#
_cell.length_a   1.000
_cell.length_b   1.000
_cell.length_c   1.000
_cell.angle_alpha   90.00
_cell.angle_beta   90.00
_cell.angle_gamma   90.00
#
_symmetry.space_group_name_H-M   'P 1'
#
loop_
_entity.id
_entity.type
_entity.pdbx_description
1 polymer ?
#
loop_
_entity_poly.entity_id
_entity_poly.type
_entity_poly.pdbx_seq_one_letter_code
_entity_poly.pdbx_strand_id
1 'polypeptide(L)'
;MLFQVHEYSYIEKIGHVCSLLPDHPSSIAQIDPDTAVSHWSFEAAMRAAGAVCEAVDRVMAGDHRNAFCAVRPPGHHAGPRGIVTCPNDPEGSHGFCLLNNVAIGAAYARSMYRNDGIKKIAIIDFDVHHGNGTEEIVRQLVPGVEMGSIRTPFAHGALQSSRYRPWLDEDDIKNVFFASTHGYGPRDLTLQEESGRGGWFYPASGASKITEAAHYPNGVEHPSLSDFLQTQTWARMGEEARNNCSKIIDIGLQLPDQADTHGMQRVDLRDAYRKTILPYLMQFKPDVIFISAGFDAHKRDTMNFGYVGMIEEDYEWVTEQLVKVRFGEIFSVKR
;
A
#
# COMPACT_ATOMS: atom_id res chain seq x y z
N MET A 1 -12.62 -0.87 12.72
CA MET A 1 -11.63 -0.36 11.76
C MET A 1 -10.47 -1.35 11.55
N LEU A 2 -9.73 -1.72 12.61
CA LEU A 2 -8.59 -2.65 12.45
C LEU A 2 -8.95 -3.92 11.68
N PHE A 3 -10.07 -4.55 12.00
CA PHE A 3 -10.52 -5.79 11.37
C PHE A 3 -11.13 -5.64 9.97
N GLN A 4 -11.32 -4.42 9.50
CA GLN A 4 -11.64 -4.14 8.09
C GLN A 4 -10.37 -4.13 7.22
N VAL A 5 -9.21 -3.97 7.86
CA VAL A 5 -7.90 -3.86 7.19
C VAL A 5 -7.05 -5.10 7.45
N HIS A 6 -6.97 -5.53 8.70
CA HIS A 6 -6.16 -6.68 9.13
C HIS A 6 -7.00 -7.82 9.64
N GLU A 7 -6.48 -9.04 9.51
CA GLU A 7 -7.09 -10.21 10.12
C GLU A 7 -6.92 -10.20 11.64
N TYR A 8 -7.93 -10.69 12.34
CA TYR A 8 -7.92 -10.78 13.81
C TYR A 8 -6.71 -11.56 14.32
N SER A 9 -6.44 -12.72 13.71
CA SER A 9 -5.30 -13.57 14.08
C SER A 9 -3.96 -12.88 13.97
N TYR A 10 -3.79 -11.99 12.99
CA TYR A 10 -2.58 -11.20 12.83
C TYR A 10 -2.44 -10.16 13.96
N ILE A 11 -3.50 -9.42 14.23
CA ILE A 11 -3.53 -8.40 15.31
C ILE A 11 -3.24 -9.05 16.66
N GLU A 12 -3.92 -10.17 16.94
CA GLU A 12 -3.71 -10.95 18.17
C GLU A 12 -2.26 -11.43 18.31
N LYS A 13 -1.69 -11.99 17.22
CA LYS A 13 -0.32 -12.47 17.19
C LYS A 13 0.69 -11.37 17.55
N ILE A 14 0.59 -10.20 16.89
CA ILE A 14 1.53 -9.09 17.14
C ILE A 14 1.36 -8.54 18.57
N GLY A 15 0.12 -8.34 19.03
CA GLY A 15 -0.15 -7.92 20.39
C GLY A 15 0.39 -8.91 21.42
N HIS A 16 0.21 -10.20 21.20
CA HIS A 16 0.71 -11.25 22.07
C HIS A 16 2.25 -11.29 22.11
N VAL A 17 2.92 -11.26 20.96
CA VAL A 17 4.41 -11.22 20.91
C VAL A 17 4.93 -10.04 21.71
N CYS A 18 4.39 -8.84 21.51
CA CYS A 18 4.83 -7.66 22.26
C CYS A 18 4.58 -7.81 23.77
N SER A 19 3.42 -8.36 24.18
CA SER A 19 3.06 -8.52 25.60
C SER A 19 3.96 -9.51 26.37
N LEU A 20 4.58 -10.45 25.67
CA LEU A 20 5.50 -11.44 26.27
C LEU A 20 6.90 -10.84 26.53
N LEU A 21 7.24 -9.72 25.92
CA LEU A 21 8.55 -9.09 26.10
C LEU A 21 8.57 -8.33 27.43
N PRO A 22 9.65 -8.42 28.21
CA PRO A 22 9.83 -7.58 29.38
C PRO A 22 9.80 -6.09 29.04
N ASP A 23 9.24 -5.27 29.92
CA ASP A 23 9.29 -3.81 29.81
C ASP A 23 10.70 -3.29 30.16
N HIS A 24 11.61 -3.51 29.24
CA HIS A 24 13.01 -3.08 29.39
C HIS A 24 13.58 -2.69 28.01
N PRO A 25 14.34 -1.59 27.89
CA PRO A 25 14.84 -1.09 26.60
C PRO A 25 15.66 -2.09 25.77
N SER A 26 16.32 -3.05 26.41
CA SER A 26 17.08 -4.10 25.71
C SER A 26 16.24 -5.34 25.34
N SER A 27 14.97 -5.38 25.74
CA SER A 27 14.08 -6.52 25.44
C SER A 27 13.45 -6.33 24.06
N ILE A 28 14.11 -6.87 23.05
CA ILE A 28 13.72 -6.75 21.64
C ILE A 28 13.60 -8.17 21.07
N ALA A 29 12.53 -8.42 20.32
CA ALA A 29 12.36 -9.63 19.51
C ALA A 29 12.33 -9.27 18.03
N GLN A 30 12.99 -10.08 17.22
CA GLN A 30 12.85 -10.03 15.77
C GLN A 30 11.60 -10.83 15.36
N ILE A 31 10.68 -10.21 14.64
CA ILE A 31 9.50 -10.90 14.09
C ILE A 31 9.74 -11.39 12.66
N ASP A 32 10.73 -10.81 11.99
CA ASP A 32 11.31 -11.22 10.73
C ASP A 32 12.74 -10.61 10.58
N PRO A 33 13.45 -10.84 9.45
CA PRO A 33 14.85 -10.40 9.30
C PRO A 33 15.09 -8.90 9.40
N ASP A 34 14.09 -8.05 9.19
CA ASP A 34 14.25 -6.59 9.21
C ASP A 34 13.39 -5.87 10.26
N THR A 35 12.45 -6.55 10.89
CA THR A 35 11.49 -5.91 11.79
C THR A 35 11.62 -6.41 13.22
N ALA A 36 12.02 -5.50 14.10
CA ALA A 36 12.13 -5.74 15.53
C ALA A 36 10.97 -5.11 16.30
N VAL A 37 10.54 -5.79 17.38
CA VAL A 37 9.50 -5.30 18.28
C VAL A 37 9.96 -5.33 19.73
N SER A 38 9.40 -4.42 20.54
CA SER A 38 9.56 -4.35 21.99
C SER A 38 8.20 -4.48 22.67
N HIS A 39 8.19 -4.47 23.99
CA HIS A 39 6.94 -4.50 24.77
C HIS A 39 5.88 -3.48 24.30
N TRP A 40 6.31 -2.26 23.98
CA TRP A 40 5.44 -1.14 23.61
C TRP A 40 5.17 -0.99 22.11
N SER A 41 5.74 -1.85 21.26
CA SER A 41 5.62 -1.67 19.79
C SER A 41 4.20 -1.80 19.29
N PHE A 42 3.38 -2.69 19.87
CA PHE A 42 1.98 -2.82 19.49
C PHE A 42 1.16 -1.58 19.89
N GLU A 43 1.39 -1.05 21.11
CA GLU A 43 0.71 0.18 21.53
C GLU A 43 1.14 1.36 20.66
N ALA A 44 2.41 1.49 20.32
CA ALA A 44 2.89 2.52 19.41
C ALA A 44 2.21 2.42 18.03
N ALA A 45 2.08 1.21 17.48
CA ALA A 45 1.38 0.99 16.22
C ALA A 45 -0.11 1.37 16.30
N MET A 46 -0.79 1.04 17.41
CA MET A 46 -2.17 1.43 17.65
C MET A 46 -2.33 2.96 17.73
N ARG A 47 -1.39 3.65 18.38
CA ARG A 47 -1.38 5.11 18.47
C ARG A 47 -1.09 5.75 17.10
N ALA A 48 -0.19 5.16 16.31
CA ALA A 48 0.11 5.63 14.95
C ALA A 48 -1.14 5.55 14.05
N ALA A 49 -1.84 4.42 14.04
CA ALA A 49 -3.10 4.28 13.30
C ALA A 49 -4.20 5.20 13.83
N GLY A 50 -4.31 5.34 15.17
CA GLY A 50 -5.26 6.24 15.83
C GLY A 50 -5.04 7.71 15.48
N ALA A 51 -3.77 8.13 15.33
CA ALA A 51 -3.44 9.51 14.93
C ALA A 51 -3.96 9.84 13.53
N VAL A 52 -3.94 8.87 12.60
CA VAL A 52 -4.51 9.08 11.26
C VAL A 52 -6.04 9.20 11.33
N CYS A 53 -6.70 8.40 12.18
CA CYS A 53 -8.15 8.52 12.39
C CYS A 53 -8.52 9.88 13.01
N GLU A 54 -7.79 10.34 14.03
CA GLU A 54 -7.98 11.68 14.64
C GLU A 54 -7.75 12.79 13.60
N ALA A 55 -6.75 12.65 12.73
CA ALA A 55 -6.50 13.59 11.64
C ALA A 55 -7.70 13.67 10.68
N VAL A 56 -8.34 12.54 10.38
CA VAL A 56 -9.58 12.51 9.59
C VAL A 56 -10.67 13.30 10.32
N ASP A 57 -10.87 13.05 11.62
CA ASP A 57 -11.91 13.75 12.41
C ASP A 57 -11.71 15.27 12.40
N ARG A 58 -10.46 15.75 12.55
CA ARG A 58 -10.13 17.17 12.52
C ARG A 58 -10.37 17.82 11.16
N VAL A 59 -10.04 17.09 10.09
CA VAL A 59 -10.31 17.57 8.72
C VAL A 59 -11.81 17.61 8.45
N MET A 60 -12.55 16.58 8.87
CA MET A 60 -14.00 16.52 8.69
C MET A 60 -14.77 17.51 9.54
N ALA A 61 -14.28 17.83 10.75
CA ALA A 61 -14.83 18.91 11.58
C ALA A 61 -14.59 20.31 10.97
N GLY A 62 -13.72 20.42 9.96
CA GLY A 62 -13.38 21.69 9.34
C GLY A 62 -12.31 22.49 10.09
N ASP A 63 -11.70 21.91 11.14
CA ASP A 63 -10.61 22.53 11.89
C ASP A 63 -9.42 22.84 10.98
N HIS A 64 -9.13 21.90 10.05
CA HIS A 64 -8.02 21.97 9.10
C HIS A 64 -8.43 21.41 7.74
N ARG A 65 -7.74 21.86 6.68
CA ARG A 65 -7.95 21.33 5.32
C ARG A 65 -7.15 20.06 5.03
N ASN A 66 -6.05 19.90 5.71
CA ASN A 66 -5.12 18.78 5.60
C ASN A 66 -4.41 18.57 6.93
N ALA A 67 -3.84 17.41 7.12
CA ALA A 67 -3.10 17.04 8.31
C ALA A 67 -1.84 16.26 7.93
N PHE A 68 -0.81 16.34 8.74
CA PHE A 68 0.41 15.56 8.65
C PHE A 68 0.62 14.77 9.93
N CYS A 69 0.66 13.44 9.82
CA CYS A 69 0.84 12.53 10.94
C CYS A 69 2.31 12.04 10.96
N ALA A 70 3.14 12.65 11.79
CA ALA A 70 4.53 12.22 12.01
C ALA A 70 4.54 11.06 13.01
N VAL A 71 4.28 9.84 12.54
CA VAL A 71 4.07 8.65 13.36
C VAL A 71 5.04 7.52 13.04
N ARG A 72 5.33 6.69 14.06
CA ARG A 72 6.06 5.42 13.98
C ARG A 72 5.32 4.38 14.82
N PRO A 73 5.36 3.08 14.44
CA PRO A 73 5.98 2.49 13.23
C PRO A 73 5.26 2.89 11.94
N PRO A 74 5.91 2.70 10.76
CA PRO A 74 5.27 2.88 9.46
C PRO A 74 4.21 1.80 9.21
N GLY A 75 3.54 1.84 8.04
CA GLY A 75 2.40 0.94 7.84
C GLY A 75 2.22 0.36 6.44
N HIS A 76 2.77 0.94 5.39
CA HIS A 76 2.38 0.64 4.02
C HIS A 76 2.76 -0.76 3.51
N HIS A 77 3.72 -1.44 4.16
CA HIS A 77 4.07 -2.84 3.88
C HIS A 77 3.19 -3.84 4.64
N ALA A 78 2.48 -3.41 5.70
CA ALA A 78 1.61 -4.30 6.45
C ALA A 78 0.33 -4.63 5.66
N GLY A 79 0.26 -5.83 5.11
CA GLY A 79 -0.93 -6.38 4.47
C GLY A 79 -1.96 -6.91 5.48
N PRO A 80 -3.04 -7.55 5.02
CA PRO A 80 -4.10 -8.07 5.89
C PRO A 80 -3.58 -9.04 6.96
N ARG A 81 -2.55 -9.80 6.65
CA ARG A 81 -1.87 -10.76 7.55
C ARG A 81 -0.47 -10.32 7.97
N GLY A 82 -0.15 -9.05 7.80
CA GLY A 82 1.18 -8.49 7.99
C GLY A 82 2.05 -8.65 6.76
N ILE A 83 2.93 -9.63 6.72
CA ILE A 83 3.84 -9.88 5.59
C ILE A 83 3.06 -10.13 4.29
N VAL A 84 3.48 -9.47 3.22
CA VAL A 84 3.02 -9.72 1.86
C VAL A 84 4.18 -10.27 1.04
N THR A 85 3.97 -11.43 0.47
CA THR A 85 4.97 -12.14 -0.34
C THR A 85 4.72 -11.93 -1.83
N CYS A 86 5.77 -12.11 -2.64
CA CYS A 86 5.66 -12.08 -4.09
C CYS A 86 6.59 -13.13 -4.73
N PRO A 87 6.47 -13.40 -6.04
CA PRO A 87 7.33 -14.40 -6.71
C PRO A 87 8.84 -14.11 -6.61
N ASN A 88 9.24 -12.84 -6.54
CA ASN A 88 10.64 -12.42 -6.43
C ASN A 88 11.13 -12.38 -4.96
N ASP A 89 10.20 -12.41 -3.98
CA ASP A 89 10.47 -12.51 -2.56
C ASP A 89 9.38 -13.37 -1.88
N PRO A 90 9.55 -14.70 -1.89
CA PRO A 90 8.56 -15.63 -1.35
C PRO A 90 8.52 -15.67 0.18
N GLU A 91 9.54 -15.17 0.86
CA GLU A 91 9.57 -15.07 2.32
C GLU A 91 8.95 -13.77 2.80
N GLY A 92 9.20 -12.67 2.09
CA GLY A 92 8.74 -11.34 2.44
C GLY A 92 9.30 -10.82 3.76
N SER A 93 8.87 -9.64 4.14
CA SER A 93 9.12 -9.08 5.46
C SER A 93 8.08 -8.01 5.78
N HIS A 94 8.07 -7.52 7.03
CA HIS A 94 7.18 -6.43 7.43
C HIS A 94 7.68 -5.04 7.01
N GLY A 95 8.95 -4.90 6.60
CA GLY A 95 9.50 -3.58 6.24
C GLY A 95 9.29 -2.55 7.35
N PHE A 96 9.52 -2.94 8.60
CA PHE A 96 9.29 -2.16 9.83
C PHE A 96 7.82 -1.83 10.13
N CYS A 97 6.86 -2.29 9.30
CA CYS A 97 5.45 -1.98 9.41
C CYS A 97 4.71 -3.01 10.29
N LEU A 98 3.87 -2.54 11.22
CA LEU A 98 3.04 -3.41 12.04
C LEU A 98 1.56 -3.30 11.69
N LEU A 99 1.02 -2.08 11.61
CA LEU A 99 -0.36 -1.80 11.20
C LEU A 99 -0.35 -0.86 10.01
N ASN A 100 -1.23 -1.07 9.05
CA ASN A 100 -1.32 -0.19 7.88
C ASN A 100 -2.08 1.09 8.24
N ASN A 101 -1.35 2.08 8.71
CA ASN A 101 -1.90 3.33 9.23
C ASN A 101 -2.79 4.05 8.23
N VAL A 102 -2.34 4.13 6.97
CA VAL A 102 -3.06 4.84 5.91
C VAL A 102 -4.33 4.10 5.50
N ALA A 103 -4.28 2.77 5.39
CA ALA A 103 -5.46 1.97 5.04
C ALA A 103 -6.50 1.97 6.18
N ILE A 104 -6.05 1.96 7.44
CA ILE A 104 -6.94 2.08 8.61
C ILE A 104 -7.63 3.43 8.61
N GLY A 105 -6.90 4.53 8.37
CA GLY A 105 -7.47 5.87 8.26
C GLY A 105 -8.45 6.00 7.09
N ALA A 106 -8.13 5.39 5.96
CA ALA A 106 -8.98 5.37 4.78
C ALA A 106 -10.29 4.58 5.02
N ALA A 107 -10.19 3.39 5.61
CA ALA A 107 -11.35 2.59 6.01
C ALA A 107 -12.20 3.32 7.05
N TYR A 108 -11.56 4.03 7.99
CA TYR A 108 -12.23 4.87 8.98
C TYR A 108 -13.03 5.99 8.31
N ALA A 109 -12.41 6.77 7.43
CA ALA A 109 -13.08 7.84 6.71
C ALA A 109 -14.27 7.32 5.89
N ARG A 110 -14.09 6.21 5.17
CA ARG A 110 -15.12 5.57 4.35
C ARG A 110 -16.33 5.12 5.17
N SER A 111 -16.10 4.58 6.36
CA SER A 111 -17.16 4.03 7.22
C SER A 111 -17.85 5.10 8.05
N MET A 112 -17.07 5.97 8.70
CA MET A 112 -17.60 6.94 9.67
C MET A 112 -18.27 8.12 8.99
N TYR A 113 -17.70 8.61 7.90
CA TYR A 113 -18.15 9.83 7.22
C TYR A 113 -18.91 9.56 5.90
N ARG A 114 -19.47 8.34 5.75
CA ARG A 114 -20.29 7.95 4.59
C ARG A 114 -21.51 8.84 4.35
N ASN A 115 -22.07 9.39 5.41
CA ASN A 115 -23.24 10.28 5.36
C ASN A 115 -22.85 11.76 5.27
N ASP A 116 -21.58 12.07 5.46
CA ASP A 116 -21.00 13.42 5.45
C ASP A 116 -20.25 13.74 4.15
N GLY A 117 -20.53 12.98 3.10
CA GLY A 117 -20.04 13.22 1.76
C GLY A 117 -18.75 12.48 1.38
N ILE A 118 -18.19 11.67 2.28
CA ILE A 118 -17.01 10.86 1.94
C ILE A 118 -17.43 9.54 1.28
N LYS A 119 -17.29 9.51 -0.03
CA LYS A 119 -17.57 8.34 -0.85
C LYS A 119 -16.32 7.78 -1.51
N LYS A 120 -15.55 8.62 -2.18
CA LYS A 120 -14.36 8.22 -2.97
C LYS A 120 -13.08 8.57 -2.24
N ILE A 121 -12.25 7.58 -2.02
CA ILE A 121 -10.99 7.70 -1.32
C ILE A 121 -9.84 7.32 -2.24
N ALA A 122 -8.81 8.16 -2.31
CA ALA A 122 -7.57 7.82 -2.96
C ALA A 122 -6.45 7.65 -1.93
N ILE A 123 -5.60 6.65 -2.15
CA ILE A 123 -4.37 6.42 -1.42
C ILE A 123 -3.22 6.53 -2.41
N ILE A 124 -2.31 7.46 -2.16
CA ILE A 124 -1.11 7.70 -2.97
C ILE A 124 0.11 7.38 -2.13
N ASP A 125 0.99 6.56 -2.65
CA ASP A 125 2.22 6.15 -2.01
C ASP A 125 3.42 6.62 -2.83
N PHE A 126 4.25 7.48 -2.26
CA PHE A 126 5.49 7.96 -2.87
C PHE A 126 6.75 7.58 -2.08
N ASP A 127 6.60 6.70 -1.09
CA ASP A 127 7.75 6.00 -0.52
C ASP A 127 8.58 5.36 -1.64
N VAL A 128 9.90 5.24 -1.45
CA VAL A 128 10.76 4.62 -2.46
C VAL A 128 10.46 3.13 -2.63
N HIS A 129 9.82 2.51 -1.64
CA HIS A 129 9.40 1.12 -1.67
C HIS A 129 7.94 0.99 -2.10
N HIS A 130 7.63 -0.08 -2.79
CA HIS A 130 6.26 -0.40 -3.17
C HIS A 130 5.37 -0.60 -1.92
N GLY A 131 4.24 0.10 -1.84
CA GLY A 131 3.24 -0.07 -0.79
C GLY A 131 2.44 -1.38 -0.93
N ASN A 132 3.15 -2.51 -0.96
CA ASN A 132 2.59 -3.83 -1.23
C ASN A 132 1.52 -4.26 -0.21
N GLY A 133 1.66 -3.85 1.05
CA GLY A 133 0.65 -4.09 2.08
C GLY A 133 -0.66 -3.35 1.79
N THR A 134 -0.57 -2.09 1.38
CA THR A 134 -1.72 -1.29 1.02
C THR A 134 -2.39 -1.83 -0.25
N GLU A 135 -1.61 -2.20 -1.26
CA GLU A 135 -2.14 -2.84 -2.48
C GLU A 135 -2.92 -4.11 -2.14
N GLU A 136 -2.35 -5.00 -1.33
CA GLU A 136 -3.00 -6.26 -0.94
C GLU A 136 -4.31 -6.03 -0.17
N ILE A 137 -4.37 -5.02 0.69
CA ILE A 137 -5.59 -4.62 1.39
C ILE A 137 -6.65 -4.13 0.39
N VAL A 138 -6.27 -3.26 -0.54
CA VAL A 138 -7.21 -2.73 -1.56
C VAL A 138 -7.70 -3.84 -2.48
N ARG A 139 -6.87 -4.84 -2.79
CA ARG A 139 -7.30 -6.02 -3.57
C ARG A 139 -8.36 -6.86 -2.86
N GLN A 140 -8.40 -6.85 -1.53
CA GLN A 140 -9.42 -7.57 -0.77
C GLN A 140 -10.78 -6.86 -0.72
N LEU A 141 -10.91 -5.65 -1.26
CA LEU A 141 -12.21 -5.01 -1.47
C LEU A 141 -13.03 -5.70 -2.59
N VAL A 142 -12.40 -6.58 -3.34
CA VAL A 142 -13.04 -7.41 -4.37
C VAL A 142 -13.33 -8.79 -3.79
N PRO A 143 -14.57 -9.31 -3.92
CA PRO A 143 -14.85 -10.69 -3.56
C PRO A 143 -13.92 -11.66 -4.27
N GLY A 144 -13.26 -12.52 -3.50
CA GLY A 144 -12.33 -13.49 -4.02
C GLY A 144 -12.18 -14.67 -3.08
N VAL A 145 -11.53 -15.72 -3.57
CA VAL A 145 -11.27 -16.96 -2.84
C VAL A 145 -9.79 -17.27 -2.93
N GLU A 146 -9.21 -17.60 -1.78
CA GLU A 146 -7.87 -18.15 -1.69
C GLU A 146 -7.95 -19.67 -1.50
N MET A 147 -7.08 -20.39 -2.19
CA MET A 147 -6.89 -21.82 -2.02
C MET A 147 -5.59 -22.06 -1.24
N GLY A 148 -5.73 -22.53 0.00
CA GLY A 148 -4.61 -22.96 0.81
C GLY A 148 -4.45 -24.48 0.75
N SER A 149 -3.23 -25.00 0.96
CA SER A 149 -3.00 -26.41 1.16
C SER A 149 -2.91 -26.73 2.66
N ILE A 150 -3.65 -27.73 3.08
CA ILE A 150 -3.49 -28.31 4.42
C ILE A 150 -2.70 -29.61 4.29
N ARG A 151 -1.61 -29.68 5.04
CA ARG A 151 -0.82 -30.90 5.14
C ARG A 151 -0.85 -31.39 6.57
N THR A 152 -1.39 -32.59 6.78
CA THR A 152 -1.36 -33.29 8.06
C THR A 152 -0.54 -34.58 7.94
N PRO A 153 -0.12 -35.18 9.03
CA PRO A 153 0.56 -36.49 8.98
C PRO A 153 -0.25 -37.57 8.28
N PHE A 154 -1.57 -37.41 8.17
CA PHE A 154 -2.48 -38.46 7.68
C PHE A 154 -3.20 -38.10 6.39
N ALA A 155 -3.17 -36.81 5.97
CA ALA A 155 -3.91 -36.36 4.79
C ALA A 155 -3.34 -35.08 4.20
N HIS A 156 -3.57 -34.91 2.89
CA HIS A 156 -3.41 -33.65 2.18
C HIS A 156 -4.78 -33.16 1.78
N GLY A 157 -5.04 -31.89 1.97
CA GLY A 157 -6.31 -31.27 1.61
C GLY A 157 -6.12 -29.85 1.07
N ALA A 158 -7.16 -29.32 0.46
CA ALA A 158 -7.25 -27.91 0.09
C ALA A 158 -8.20 -27.20 1.07
N LEU A 159 -7.80 -26.03 1.53
CA LEU A 159 -8.64 -25.12 2.29
C LEU A 159 -9.02 -23.97 1.37
N GLN A 160 -10.32 -23.74 1.24
CA GLN A 160 -10.85 -22.58 0.55
C GLN A 160 -11.24 -21.54 1.60
N SER A 161 -10.71 -20.33 1.49
CA SER A 161 -11.05 -19.20 2.35
C SER A 161 -11.48 -17.99 1.53
N SER A 162 -12.44 -17.22 2.06
CA SER A 162 -12.78 -15.93 1.47
C SER A 162 -11.71 -14.91 1.81
N ARG A 163 -11.33 -14.09 0.83
CA ARG A 163 -10.46 -12.93 1.04
C ARG A 163 -11.18 -11.60 0.92
N TYR A 164 -12.51 -11.63 0.76
CA TYR A 164 -13.32 -10.42 0.67
C TYR A 164 -13.41 -9.71 2.02
N ARG A 165 -12.96 -8.47 2.04
CA ARG A 165 -12.91 -7.63 3.25
C ARG A 165 -13.30 -6.19 2.90
N PRO A 166 -14.61 -5.92 2.75
CA PRO A 166 -15.08 -4.57 2.46
C PRO A 166 -14.87 -3.64 3.66
N TRP A 167 -14.65 -2.36 3.38
CA TRP A 167 -14.58 -1.32 4.39
C TRP A 167 -15.96 -0.82 4.80
N LEU A 168 -16.89 -0.80 3.86
CA LEU A 168 -18.28 -0.40 4.07
C LEU A 168 -19.25 -1.35 3.37
N ASP A 169 -19.13 -1.49 2.06
CA ASP A 169 -20.09 -2.21 1.22
C ASP A 169 -19.44 -2.72 -0.09
N GLU A 170 -20.24 -3.34 -0.95
CA GLU A 170 -19.80 -3.87 -2.25
C GLU A 170 -19.35 -2.81 -3.25
N ASP A 171 -19.69 -1.54 -3.01
CA ASP A 171 -19.27 -0.43 -3.85
C ASP A 171 -17.85 0.09 -3.52
N ASP A 172 -17.20 -0.44 -2.50
CA ASP A 172 -15.81 -0.05 -2.17
C ASP A 172 -14.86 -0.26 -3.34
N ILE A 173 -15.09 -1.31 -4.14
CA ILE A 173 -14.37 -1.58 -5.38
C ILE A 173 -14.36 -0.40 -6.37
N LYS A 174 -15.40 0.45 -6.34
CA LYS A 174 -15.53 1.63 -7.20
C LYS A 174 -15.07 2.91 -6.52
N ASN A 175 -14.90 2.86 -5.21
CA ASN A 175 -14.75 4.03 -4.36
C ASN A 175 -13.37 4.13 -3.69
N VAL A 176 -12.48 3.17 -3.93
CA VAL A 176 -11.10 3.20 -3.42
C VAL A 176 -10.11 3.13 -4.57
N PHE A 177 -9.20 4.08 -4.62
CA PHE A 177 -8.12 4.19 -5.60
C PHE A 177 -6.78 4.06 -4.89
N PHE A 178 -5.85 3.30 -5.46
CA PHE A 178 -4.48 3.19 -4.97
C PHE A 178 -3.48 3.46 -6.08
N ALA A 179 -2.43 4.22 -5.78
CA ALA A 179 -1.29 4.36 -6.69
C ALA A 179 0.02 4.41 -5.89
N SER A 180 1.02 3.71 -6.37
CA SER A 180 2.38 3.69 -5.81
C SER A 180 3.42 3.98 -6.90
N THR A 181 4.39 4.84 -6.55
CA THR A 181 5.59 5.09 -7.36
C THR A 181 6.82 4.69 -6.55
N HIS A 182 7.59 3.74 -7.01
CA HIS A 182 8.63 3.10 -6.22
C HIS A 182 9.78 2.60 -7.08
N GLY A 183 10.93 2.35 -6.47
CA GLY A 183 12.03 1.65 -7.13
C GLY A 183 11.66 0.20 -7.44
N TYR A 184 12.06 -0.30 -8.59
CA TYR A 184 11.79 -1.67 -9.02
C TYR A 184 12.90 -2.20 -9.92
N GLY A 185 13.24 -3.46 -9.73
CA GLY A 185 14.21 -4.14 -10.58
C GLY A 185 15.29 -4.86 -9.76
N PRO A 186 16.13 -5.66 -10.44
CA PRO A 186 17.25 -6.31 -9.80
C PRO A 186 18.27 -5.26 -9.35
N ARG A 187 18.77 -5.41 -8.14
CA ARG A 187 19.99 -4.74 -7.68
C ARG A 187 21.20 -5.39 -8.36
N ASP A 188 22.34 -4.72 -8.31
CA ASP A 188 23.59 -5.25 -8.82
C ASP A 188 23.81 -6.69 -8.35
N LEU A 189 23.97 -7.60 -9.31
CA LEU A 189 24.09 -9.05 -9.08
C LEU A 189 25.30 -9.43 -8.22
N THR A 190 26.29 -8.54 -8.09
CA THR A 190 27.48 -8.78 -7.26
C THR A 190 27.21 -8.73 -5.75
N LEU A 191 26.08 -8.12 -5.34
CA LEU A 191 25.63 -8.05 -3.93
C LEU A 191 24.64 -9.16 -3.55
N GLN A 192 24.29 -10.07 -4.47
CA GLN A 192 23.31 -11.13 -4.26
C GLN A 192 23.75 -12.18 -3.22
N GLU A 193 25.04 -12.38 -3.04
CA GLU A 193 25.56 -13.49 -2.22
C GLU A 193 25.43 -13.26 -0.71
N GLU A 194 25.33 -11.99 -0.26
CA GLU A 194 25.40 -11.69 1.18
C GLU A 194 24.04 -11.56 1.88
N SER A 195 22.95 -11.25 1.17
CA SER A 195 21.66 -10.93 1.80
C SER A 195 20.59 -12.02 1.73
N GLY A 196 20.80 -13.09 0.93
CA GLY A 196 19.82 -14.18 0.77
C GLY A 196 18.49 -13.77 0.09
N ARG A 197 18.28 -12.50 -0.17
CA ARG A 197 17.09 -11.95 -0.84
C ARG A 197 17.42 -11.72 -2.29
N GLY A 198 17.17 -12.63 -3.16
CA GLY A 198 17.22 -12.65 -4.64
C GLY A 198 17.69 -11.45 -5.47
N GLY A 199 18.41 -10.49 -4.91
CA GLY A 199 18.96 -9.32 -5.60
C GLY A 199 17.96 -8.28 -6.09
N TRP A 200 16.71 -8.34 -5.70
CA TRP A 200 15.69 -7.37 -6.07
C TRP A 200 15.63 -6.18 -5.10
N PHE A 201 15.21 -5.02 -5.61
CA PHE A 201 14.87 -3.89 -4.76
C PHE A 201 13.64 -4.24 -3.91
N TYR A 202 13.72 -3.99 -2.61
CA TYR A 202 12.66 -4.33 -1.67
C TYR A 202 11.35 -3.59 -2.00
N PRO A 203 10.17 -4.18 -1.87
CA PRO A 203 9.86 -5.57 -1.53
C PRO A 203 9.76 -6.50 -2.76
N ALA A 204 10.44 -6.21 -3.86
CA ALA A 204 10.53 -7.01 -5.07
C ALA A 204 9.21 -7.18 -5.85
N SER A 205 8.20 -6.37 -5.53
CA SER A 205 6.89 -6.33 -6.16
C SER A 205 6.60 -4.95 -6.76
N GLY A 206 5.48 -4.79 -7.47
CA GLY A 206 5.05 -3.51 -8.03
C GLY A 206 5.69 -3.20 -9.39
N ALA A 207 5.88 -4.17 -10.27
CA ALA A 207 6.23 -3.89 -11.66
C ALA A 207 5.23 -2.92 -12.29
N SER A 208 5.71 -2.04 -13.18
CA SER A 208 4.87 -1.02 -13.81
C SER A 208 3.65 -1.63 -14.48
N LYS A 209 2.50 -1.35 -13.93
CA LYS A 209 1.19 -1.84 -14.39
C LYS A 209 0.07 -0.90 -13.98
N ILE A 210 -1.00 -0.91 -14.75
CA ILE A 210 -2.28 -0.31 -14.38
C ILE A 210 -3.29 -1.44 -14.36
N THR A 211 -3.91 -1.67 -13.21
CA THR A 211 -4.91 -2.72 -13.04
C THR A 211 -6.17 -2.15 -12.46
N GLU A 212 -7.30 -2.67 -12.90
CA GLU A 212 -8.55 -2.41 -12.20
C GLU A 212 -8.56 -3.24 -10.91
N ALA A 213 -9.13 -2.73 -9.83
CA ALA A 213 -9.13 -3.41 -8.53
C ALA A 213 -9.71 -4.83 -8.61
N ALA A 214 -10.63 -5.06 -9.58
CA ALA A 214 -11.22 -6.38 -9.86
C ALA A 214 -10.27 -7.35 -10.58
N HIS A 215 -9.17 -6.88 -11.18
CA HIS A 215 -8.23 -7.74 -11.89
C HIS A 215 -7.04 -8.12 -11.02
N TYR A 216 -6.81 -9.41 -10.89
CA TYR A 216 -5.59 -9.97 -10.32
C TYR A 216 -4.55 -10.19 -11.39
N PRO A 217 -3.43 -9.49 -11.34
CA PRO A 217 -2.26 -9.89 -12.07
C PRO A 217 -1.12 -10.22 -11.12
N ASN A 218 -1.24 -11.20 -10.30
CA ASN A 218 -0.06 -11.93 -9.87
C ASN A 218 0.06 -13.05 -10.88
N GLY A 219 1.10 -13.07 -11.71
CA GLY A 219 1.37 -14.05 -12.75
C GLY A 219 1.25 -15.53 -12.38
N VAL A 220 0.42 -15.84 -11.43
CA VAL A 220 -0.07 -17.14 -11.06
C VAL A 220 -1.38 -17.32 -11.81
N GLU A 221 -1.31 -17.96 -12.97
CA GLU A 221 -2.44 -18.63 -13.58
C GLU A 221 -3.02 -19.60 -12.56
N HIS A 222 -4.00 -19.16 -11.80
CA HIS A 222 -4.91 -20.06 -11.09
C HIS A 222 -6.17 -20.23 -11.94
N PRO A 223 -6.26 -21.26 -12.79
CA PRO A 223 -7.51 -21.63 -13.40
C PRO A 223 -8.37 -22.22 -12.31
N SER A 224 -9.29 -21.50 -11.74
CA SER A 224 -10.26 -22.09 -10.84
C SER A 224 -11.41 -21.18 -10.44
N LEU A 225 -12.02 -21.48 -9.33
CA LEU A 225 -13.21 -20.88 -8.75
C LEU A 225 -13.13 -19.35 -8.57
N SER A 226 -11.91 -18.78 -8.38
CA SER A 226 -11.69 -17.35 -8.30
C SER A 226 -12.05 -16.64 -9.61
N ASP A 227 -11.66 -17.22 -10.74
CA ASP A 227 -12.02 -16.68 -12.05
C ASP A 227 -13.53 -16.78 -12.31
N PHE A 228 -14.16 -17.83 -11.78
CA PHE A 228 -15.60 -18.02 -11.90
C PHE A 228 -16.38 -16.97 -11.09
N LEU A 229 -15.97 -16.67 -9.87
CA LEU A 229 -16.62 -15.66 -9.02
C LEU A 229 -16.29 -14.24 -9.50
N GLN A 230 -15.07 -13.98 -9.92
CA GLN A 230 -14.65 -12.71 -10.53
C GLN A 230 -15.36 -12.48 -11.85
N THR A 231 -15.44 -13.47 -12.72
CA THR A 231 -16.17 -13.38 -13.98
C THR A 231 -17.67 -13.16 -13.76
N GLN A 232 -18.27 -13.71 -12.73
CA GLN A 232 -19.68 -13.46 -12.45
C GLN A 232 -19.93 -12.05 -11.93
N THR A 233 -19.11 -11.54 -11.02
CA THR A 233 -19.23 -10.14 -10.54
C THR A 233 -18.91 -9.18 -11.66
N TRP A 234 -17.84 -9.42 -12.39
CA TRP A 234 -17.38 -8.62 -13.50
C TRP A 234 -18.31 -8.69 -14.71
N ALA A 235 -18.85 -9.86 -15.04
CA ALA A 235 -19.82 -10.03 -16.12
C ALA A 235 -21.19 -9.39 -15.83
N ARG A 236 -21.52 -9.22 -14.54
CA ARG A 236 -22.73 -8.50 -14.12
C ARG A 236 -22.59 -6.99 -14.17
N MET A 237 -21.36 -6.49 -14.20
CA MET A 237 -21.10 -5.05 -14.35
C MET A 237 -21.20 -4.64 -15.81
N GLY A 238 -22.05 -3.67 -16.12
CA GLY A 238 -22.11 -3.05 -17.44
C GLY A 238 -20.79 -2.34 -17.78
N GLU A 239 -20.57 -2.05 -19.06
CA GLU A 239 -19.35 -1.41 -19.56
C GLU A 239 -19.05 -0.06 -18.87
N GLU A 240 -20.08 0.74 -18.62
CA GLU A 240 -19.98 2.01 -17.88
C GLU A 240 -19.55 1.80 -16.43
N ALA A 241 -20.05 0.75 -15.76
CA ALA A 241 -19.65 0.41 -14.41
C ALA A 241 -18.20 -0.08 -14.35
N ARG A 242 -17.72 -0.82 -15.36
CA ARG A 242 -16.32 -1.24 -15.49
C ARG A 242 -15.38 -0.05 -15.67
N ASN A 243 -15.77 0.94 -16.44
CA ASN A 243 -15.00 2.15 -16.66
C ASN A 243 -14.92 3.04 -15.40
N ASN A 244 -15.83 2.85 -14.44
CA ASN A 244 -15.86 3.57 -13.16
C ASN A 244 -15.28 2.77 -11.98
N CYS A 245 -14.65 1.63 -12.23
CA CYS A 245 -13.98 0.87 -11.16
C CYS A 245 -12.74 1.59 -10.65
N SER A 246 -12.47 1.43 -9.36
CA SER A 246 -11.22 1.84 -8.75
C SER A 246 -10.03 1.17 -9.42
N LYS A 247 -8.94 1.91 -9.51
CA LYS A 247 -7.72 1.42 -10.15
C LYS A 247 -6.61 1.24 -9.12
N ILE A 248 -5.80 0.23 -9.37
CA ILE A 248 -4.49 0.06 -8.74
C ILE A 248 -3.46 0.40 -9.79
N ILE A 249 -2.61 1.37 -9.48
CA ILE A 249 -1.55 1.84 -10.37
C ILE A 249 -0.21 1.67 -9.69
N ASP A 250 0.60 0.76 -10.20
CA ASP A 250 1.98 0.59 -9.77
C ASP A 250 2.90 1.11 -10.84
N ILE A 251 3.82 1.99 -10.46
CA ILE A 251 4.83 2.52 -11.36
C ILE A 251 6.21 2.23 -10.77
N GLY A 252 6.76 1.10 -11.18
CA GLY A 252 8.13 0.72 -10.86
C GLY A 252 9.11 1.56 -11.67
N LEU A 253 9.89 2.38 -10.99
CA LEU A 253 10.99 3.13 -11.57
C LEU A 253 12.19 2.20 -11.65
N GLN A 254 12.75 2.04 -12.84
CA GLN A 254 13.92 1.19 -13.02
C GLN A 254 15.11 1.76 -12.25
N LEU A 255 15.78 0.90 -11.50
CA LEU A 255 16.99 1.29 -10.80
C LEU A 255 18.11 1.53 -11.81
N PRO A 256 18.92 2.57 -11.62
CA PRO A 256 20.06 2.80 -12.50
C PRO A 256 21.08 1.68 -12.36
N ASP A 257 21.69 1.27 -13.49
CA ASP A 257 22.77 0.29 -13.51
C ASP A 257 24.02 0.78 -12.74
N GLN A 258 24.13 2.09 -12.51
CA GLN A 258 25.22 2.72 -11.79
C GLN A 258 24.71 3.87 -10.93
N ALA A 259 25.34 4.07 -9.76
CA ALA A 259 24.97 5.09 -8.78
C ALA A 259 25.05 6.55 -9.30
N ASP A 260 25.71 6.79 -10.43
CA ASP A 260 25.92 8.14 -10.98
C ASP A 260 24.77 8.70 -11.83
N THR A 261 23.67 7.95 -11.98
CA THR A 261 22.49 8.42 -12.74
C THR A 261 21.46 9.15 -11.86
N HIS A 262 21.88 9.64 -10.71
CA HIS A 262 21.04 10.42 -9.80
C HIS A 262 20.37 11.59 -10.52
N GLY A 263 19.05 11.60 -10.49
CA GLY A 263 18.24 12.66 -11.07
C GLY A 263 17.47 12.31 -12.34
N MET A 264 17.85 11.29 -13.09
CA MET A 264 17.04 10.81 -14.23
C MET A 264 15.69 10.25 -13.74
N GLN A 265 15.71 9.49 -12.66
CA GLN A 265 14.51 8.91 -12.07
C GLN A 265 13.56 9.95 -11.46
N ARG A 266 14.03 11.15 -11.10
CA ARG A 266 13.18 12.28 -10.70
C ARG A 266 12.30 12.74 -11.84
N VAL A 267 12.83 12.76 -13.06
CA VAL A 267 12.07 13.10 -14.28
C VAL A 267 11.02 12.01 -14.52
N ASP A 268 11.41 10.75 -14.43
CA ASP A 268 10.52 9.61 -14.62
C ASP A 268 9.40 9.59 -13.57
N LEU A 269 9.71 9.89 -12.30
CA LEU A 269 8.73 10.03 -11.25
C LEU A 269 7.71 11.14 -11.57
N ARG A 270 8.18 12.34 -11.92
CA ARG A 270 7.28 13.44 -12.28
C ARG A 270 6.45 13.13 -13.52
N ASP A 271 7.02 12.41 -14.48
CA ASP A 271 6.31 11.94 -15.67
C ASP A 271 5.27 10.88 -15.34
N ALA A 272 5.57 9.97 -14.41
CA ALA A 272 4.61 8.98 -13.89
C ALA A 272 3.36 9.68 -13.32
N TYR A 273 3.56 10.72 -12.52
CA TYR A 273 2.45 11.53 -12.02
C TYR A 273 1.71 12.27 -13.14
N ARG A 274 2.42 13.02 -13.99
CA ARG A 274 1.80 13.84 -15.05
C ARG A 274 1.03 13.01 -16.08
N LYS A 275 1.63 11.89 -16.50
CA LYS A 275 1.12 11.10 -17.63
C LYS A 275 0.12 10.02 -17.19
N THR A 276 0.20 9.59 -15.92
CA THR A 276 -0.57 8.44 -15.46
C THR A 276 -1.39 8.76 -14.21
N ILE A 277 -0.78 8.99 -13.07
CA ILE A 277 -1.50 9.06 -11.79
C ILE A 277 -2.51 10.22 -11.78
N LEU A 278 -2.07 11.44 -12.11
CA LEU A 278 -2.94 12.62 -12.06
C LEU A 278 -4.13 12.53 -13.02
N PRO A 279 -3.98 12.09 -14.29
CA PRO A 279 -5.13 11.91 -15.18
C PRO A 279 -6.18 10.93 -14.62
N TYR A 280 -5.76 9.77 -14.11
CA TYR A 280 -6.68 8.82 -13.50
C TYR A 280 -7.32 9.35 -12.21
N LEU A 281 -6.53 10.04 -11.37
CA LEU A 281 -7.02 10.62 -10.13
C LEU A 281 -8.04 11.74 -10.39
N MET A 282 -7.81 12.59 -11.42
CA MET A 282 -8.78 13.60 -11.86
C MET A 282 -10.09 12.97 -12.38
N GLN A 283 -10.00 11.86 -13.11
CA GLN A 283 -11.17 11.11 -13.53
C GLN A 283 -11.91 10.48 -12.36
N PHE A 284 -11.18 9.94 -11.39
CA PHE A 284 -11.72 9.30 -10.20
C PHE A 284 -12.43 10.31 -9.28
N LYS A 285 -11.93 11.52 -9.14
CA LYS A 285 -12.49 12.62 -8.32
C LYS A 285 -12.64 12.21 -6.85
N PRO A 286 -11.55 12.00 -6.12
CA PRO A 286 -11.62 11.60 -4.72
C PRO A 286 -12.19 12.71 -3.83
N ASP A 287 -12.94 12.32 -2.81
CA ASP A 287 -13.39 13.24 -1.75
C ASP A 287 -12.27 13.51 -0.75
N VAL A 288 -11.41 12.52 -0.54
CA VAL A 288 -10.22 12.62 0.32
C VAL A 288 -9.06 11.85 -0.29
N ILE A 289 -7.85 12.39 -0.11
CA ILE A 289 -6.60 11.76 -0.52
C ILE A 289 -5.76 11.48 0.71
N PHE A 290 -5.38 10.24 0.88
CA PHE A 290 -4.38 9.81 1.85
C PHE A 290 -3.03 9.65 1.16
N ILE A 291 -1.95 9.95 1.86
CA ILE A 291 -0.59 9.84 1.32
C ILE A 291 0.26 9.02 2.29
N SER A 292 0.80 7.89 1.80
CA SER A 292 1.94 7.23 2.44
C SER A 292 3.18 8.03 2.09
N ALA A 293 3.68 8.79 3.06
CA ALA A 293 4.72 9.78 2.85
C ALA A 293 6.06 9.31 3.41
N GLY A 294 6.65 8.29 2.79
CA GLY A 294 8.05 7.96 2.99
C GLY A 294 8.94 8.98 2.26
N PHE A 295 9.96 9.48 2.95
CA PHE A 295 10.90 10.44 2.37
C PHE A 295 12.25 9.80 2.02
N ASP A 296 12.28 8.51 1.93
CA ASP A 296 13.46 7.68 1.71
C ASP A 296 13.87 7.56 0.22
N ALA A 297 13.06 8.11 -0.70
CA ALA A 297 13.47 8.37 -2.07
C ALA A 297 14.40 9.61 -2.20
N HIS A 298 14.67 10.32 -1.08
CA HIS A 298 15.48 11.53 -1.09
C HIS A 298 16.95 11.21 -1.37
N LYS A 299 17.62 12.06 -2.16
CA LYS A 299 19.05 11.87 -2.55
C LYS A 299 20.05 11.74 -1.39
N ARG A 300 19.66 12.18 -0.19
CA ARG A 300 20.48 12.08 1.03
C ARG A 300 20.16 10.84 1.87
N ASP A 301 19.18 10.04 1.45
CA ASP A 301 18.88 8.80 2.16
C ASP A 301 20.03 7.81 1.96
N THR A 302 20.55 7.32 3.07
CA THR A 302 21.70 6.40 3.08
C THR A 302 21.28 4.94 3.01
N MET A 303 20.05 4.62 3.40
CA MET A 303 19.53 3.26 3.38
C MET A 303 19.25 2.79 1.95
N ASN A 304 18.73 3.68 1.13
CA ASN A 304 18.38 3.42 -0.27
C ASN A 304 19.42 3.96 -1.25
N PHE A 305 20.60 4.36 -0.76
CA PHE A 305 21.73 4.81 -1.59
C PHE A 305 21.38 5.98 -2.52
N GLY A 306 20.36 6.77 -2.19
CA GLY A 306 19.88 7.88 -3.00
C GLY A 306 19.23 7.46 -4.33
N TYR A 307 18.77 6.23 -4.47
CA TYR A 307 17.98 5.80 -5.63
C TYR A 307 16.79 6.74 -5.81
N VAL A 308 16.30 6.92 -7.01
CA VAL A 308 15.35 7.96 -7.42
C VAL A 308 15.93 9.37 -7.24
N GLY A 309 16.62 9.69 -6.16
CA GLY A 309 17.34 10.93 -5.93
C GLY A 309 16.44 12.15 -5.83
N MET A 310 15.25 12.01 -5.23
CA MET A 310 14.32 13.12 -4.98
C MET A 310 14.98 14.21 -4.13
N ILE A 311 14.52 15.43 -4.33
CA ILE A 311 14.85 16.58 -3.51
C ILE A 311 13.56 17.19 -2.95
N GLU A 312 13.70 18.13 -2.05
CA GLU A 312 12.59 18.78 -1.36
C GLU A 312 11.51 19.29 -2.31
N GLU A 313 11.93 19.90 -3.43
CA GLU A 313 11.03 20.45 -4.46
C GLU A 313 10.25 19.38 -5.24
N ASP A 314 10.68 18.11 -5.21
CA ASP A 314 9.91 17.04 -5.83
C ASP A 314 8.73 16.64 -4.94
N TYR A 315 8.95 16.54 -3.63
CA TYR A 315 7.88 16.28 -2.65
C TYR A 315 6.88 17.43 -2.60
N GLU A 316 7.37 18.68 -2.60
CA GLU A 316 6.51 19.87 -2.69
C GLU A 316 5.65 19.82 -3.95
N TRP A 317 6.28 19.58 -5.11
CA TRP A 317 5.59 19.50 -6.39
C TRP A 317 4.50 18.42 -6.39
N VAL A 318 4.81 17.17 -5.97
CA VAL A 318 3.83 16.07 -5.92
C VAL A 318 2.66 16.46 -5.01
N THR A 319 2.95 16.97 -3.82
CA THR A 319 1.93 17.39 -2.86
C THR A 319 1.02 18.47 -3.42
N GLU A 320 1.60 19.50 -4.05
CA GLU A 320 0.82 20.55 -4.74
C GLU A 320 -0.10 19.99 -5.83
N GLN A 321 0.41 19.03 -6.66
CA GLN A 321 -0.42 18.44 -7.71
C GLN A 321 -1.62 17.69 -7.10
N LEU A 322 -1.40 16.91 -6.04
CA LEU A 322 -2.46 16.15 -5.37
C LEU A 322 -3.50 17.07 -4.72
N VAL A 323 -3.07 18.16 -4.09
CA VAL A 323 -3.98 19.17 -3.52
C VAL A 323 -4.85 19.80 -4.61
N LYS A 324 -4.28 20.11 -5.77
CA LYS A 324 -4.98 20.74 -6.90
C LYS A 324 -6.05 19.82 -7.52
N VAL A 325 -5.81 18.50 -7.55
CA VAL A 325 -6.80 17.53 -8.05
C VAL A 325 -8.13 17.66 -7.34
N ARG A 326 -8.13 17.83 -6.01
CA ARG A 326 -9.37 17.94 -5.22
C ARG A 326 -10.17 19.20 -5.51
N PHE A 327 -9.50 20.31 -5.83
CA PHE A 327 -10.16 21.62 -6.05
C PHE A 327 -10.61 21.84 -7.49
N GLY A 328 -10.42 20.86 -8.40
CA GLY A 328 -10.85 20.95 -9.79
C GLY A 328 -10.13 22.04 -10.60
N GLU A 329 -8.98 22.50 -10.13
CA GLU A 329 -8.16 23.44 -10.86
C GLU A 329 -7.47 22.75 -12.04
N ILE A 330 -8.01 22.98 -13.22
CA ILE A 330 -7.52 22.42 -14.47
C ILE A 330 -6.20 23.09 -14.84
N PHE A 331 -5.13 22.28 -14.96
CA PHE A 331 -3.88 22.75 -15.54
C PHE A 331 -4.01 22.92 -17.06
N SER A 332 -4.03 24.13 -17.53
CA SER A 332 -3.52 24.41 -18.86
C SER A 332 -2.00 24.32 -18.78
N VAL A 333 -1.42 23.24 -19.30
CA VAL A 333 0.01 23.20 -19.58
C VAL A 333 0.26 24.21 -20.68
N LYS A 334 0.64 25.43 -20.32
CA LYS A 334 1.33 26.30 -21.28
C LYS A 334 2.69 25.66 -21.56
N ARG A 335 2.88 25.27 -22.83
CA ARG A 335 4.14 24.77 -23.39
C ARG A 335 5.27 25.76 -23.19
#